data_ed3f0d52b2ede23a1a730188b7ba698b
#
_entry.id   ed3f0d52b2ede23a1a730188b7ba698b
#
_cell.length_a   1.000
_cell.length_b   1.000
_cell.length_c   1.000
_cell.angle_alpha   90.00
_cell.angle_beta   90.00
_cell.angle_gamma   90.00
#
_symmetry.space_group_name_H-M   'P 1'
#
loop_
_entity.id
_entity.type
_entity.pdbx_description
1 polymer ?
#
loop_
_entity_poly.entity_id
_entity_poly.type
_entity_poly.pdbx_seq_one_letter_code
_entity_poly.pdbx_strand_id
1 'polypeptide(L)'
;MRQTQKSKQPDIIASAIEEIKDGKIYPVYLLCGEEYFLIEDTLTQMLNILIPKDTHDFNLEIYNGLEISVEEIITSAETYPVMAERRVIVVKEPTFFSSKGLSNVDIFHSAVEAYESNNPTKVMNLLAKALEIPATELVEGSSDAKTAISSFVEDNKEELSTEEQQFFSNLPEIAAQADLRLSSAGGSEAERLLQWLESDLPITSVVIFTVAGSVDARGKLFKAIDKVGKIEIFDRQKVGRSPAEDKTFQMVVNKLQESGKTITYSAFQKIREKTGENMHMIFGELEKLLAFTQGKPRIDEDDVEDLVSQSSFDGVFDLTDAIANKSLPSALSILNSTLESGEPPIKIHAMITRQIRLMLQAKLLTQQGGLSNLVRMDYKNFVNAYRNLPKELSDQLPADRKFNLLKQSPYPVYLALRQNNNFTLQELLDAMERLLKADIQLKSSQFNPGLILEQLIVELCARG
;
A
#
# COMPACT_ATOMS: atom_id res chain seq x y z
N MET A 1 6.67 -31.48 -33.45
CA MET A 1 5.33 -30.97 -33.09
C MET A 1 5.34 -30.68 -31.56
N ARG A 2 5.58 -29.44 -31.17
CA ARG A 2 5.50 -28.99 -29.81
C ARG A 2 4.03 -28.67 -29.51
N GLN A 3 3.41 -29.44 -28.62
CA GLN A 3 2.09 -29.13 -28.10
C GLN A 3 2.18 -27.84 -27.26
N THR A 4 1.53 -26.82 -27.72
CA THR A 4 1.21 -25.60 -26.97
C THR A 4 0.33 -26.03 -25.78
N GLN A 5 0.89 -26.05 -24.57
CA GLN A 5 0.09 -26.11 -23.35
C GLN A 5 -0.81 -24.89 -23.31
N LYS A 6 -2.12 -25.11 -23.45
CA LYS A 6 -3.15 -24.14 -23.10
C LYS A 6 -2.94 -23.76 -21.64
N SER A 7 -2.71 -22.48 -21.41
CA SER A 7 -2.73 -21.88 -20.06
C SER A 7 -4.04 -22.27 -19.36
N LYS A 8 -3.97 -23.12 -18.35
CA LYS A 8 -5.04 -23.26 -17.36
C LYS A 8 -5.28 -21.87 -16.78
N GLN A 9 -6.54 -21.46 -16.71
CA GLN A 9 -6.95 -20.30 -15.94
C GLN A 9 -6.38 -20.43 -14.52
N PRO A 10 -5.74 -19.40 -13.97
CA PRO A 10 -5.24 -19.47 -12.60
C PRO A 10 -6.42 -19.65 -11.66
N ASP A 11 -6.35 -20.69 -10.84
CA ASP A 11 -7.27 -20.91 -9.74
C ASP A 11 -7.23 -19.70 -8.78
N ILE A 12 -8.36 -19.42 -8.16
CA ILE A 12 -8.64 -18.22 -7.35
C ILE A 12 -7.84 -18.22 -6.04
N ILE A 13 -7.36 -19.39 -5.62
CA ILE A 13 -6.43 -19.58 -4.50
C ILE A 13 -5.02 -19.57 -5.09
N ALA A 14 -4.09 -18.85 -4.46
CA ALA A 14 -2.70 -18.86 -4.88
C ALA A 14 -2.20 -20.29 -4.93
N SER A 15 -1.62 -20.69 -6.06
CA SER A 15 -1.20 -22.09 -6.28
C SER A 15 -0.16 -22.52 -5.25
N ALA A 16 0.58 -21.55 -4.67
CA ALA A 16 1.51 -21.79 -3.58
C ALA A 16 0.83 -22.36 -2.33
N ILE A 17 -0.38 -21.91 -1.98
CA ILE A 17 -1.11 -22.43 -0.80
C ILE A 17 -1.51 -23.90 -0.99
N GLU A 18 -1.97 -24.27 -2.19
CA GLU A 18 -2.33 -25.66 -2.50
C GLU A 18 -1.09 -26.55 -2.46
N GLU A 19 0.02 -26.11 -3.08
CA GLU A 19 1.27 -26.86 -3.08
C GLU A 19 1.82 -27.04 -1.66
N ILE A 20 1.73 -26.01 -0.78
CA ILE A 20 2.14 -26.12 0.62
C ILE A 20 1.26 -27.11 1.38
N LYS A 21 -0.06 -27.12 1.18
CA LYS A 21 -0.98 -28.10 1.80
C LYS A 21 -0.68 -29.51 1.38
N ASP A 22 -0.24 -29.69 0.14
CA ASP A 22 0.20 -30.99 -0.40
C ASP A 22 1.63 -31.38 0.04
N GLY A 23 2.26 -30.58 0.89
CA GLY A 23 3.61 -30.83 1.44
C GLY A 23 4.76 -30.38 0.55
N LYS A 24 4.47 -29.72 -0.58
CA LYS A 24 5.49 -29.16 -1.47
C LYS A 24 5.84 -27.74 -1.06
N ILE A 25 6.93 -27.60 -0.33
CA ILE A 25 7.39 -26.32 0.21
C ILE A 25 8.70 -25.93 -0.45
N TYR A 26 8.75 -24.68 -0.93
CA TYR A 26 9.94 -24.10 -1.54
C TYR A 26 10.73 -23.29 -0.52
N PRO A 27 12.06 -23.19 -0.66
CA PRO A 27 12.88 -22.38 0.23
C PRO A 27 12.64 -20.88 0.07
N VAL A 28 12.17 -20.43 -1.10
CA VAL A 28 11.93 -19.01 -1.37
C VAL A 28 10.60 -18.81 -2.10
N TYR A 29 9.84 -17.81 -1.66
CA TYR A 29 8.63 -17.35 -2.31
C TYR A 29 8.73 -15.85 -2.64
N LEU A 30 8.16 -15.46 -3.77
CA LEU A 30 7.95 -14.06 -4.14
C LEU A 30 6.47 -13.84 -4.41
N LEU A 31 5.82 -13.03 -3.59
CA LEU A 31 4.43 -12.60 -3.74
C LEU A 31 4.45 -11.16 -4.24
N CYS A 32 4.01 -10.90 -5.47
CA CYS A 32 4.08 -9.55 -6.03
C CYS A 32 2.85 -9.21 -6.88
N GLY A 33 2.60 -7.93 -7.11
CA GLY A 33 1.49 -7.48 -7.95
C GLY A 33 0.78 -6.23 -7.45
N GLU A 34 -0.20 -5.78 -8.21
CA GLU A 34 -0.96 -4.56 -7.88
C GLU A 34 -2.04 -4.78 -6.80
N GLU A 35 -2.45 -6.03 -6.53
CA GLU A 35 -3.49 -6.37 -5.55
C GLU A 35 -2.87 -6.71 -4.20
N TYR A 36 -2.49 -5.65 -3.46
CA TYR A 36 -1.86 -5.78 -2.15
C TYR A 36 -2.65 -6.62 -1.14
N PHE A 37 -3.99 -6.52 -1.18
CA PHE A 37 -4.85 -7.33 -0.31
C PHE A 37 -4.61 -8.83 -0.52
N LEU A 38 -4.47 -9.29 -1.76
CA LEU A 38 -4.24 -10.70 -2.06
C LEU A 38 -2.84 -11.15 -1.64
N ILE A 39 -1.86 -10.28 -1.71
CA ILE A 39 -0.50 -10.55 -1.22
C ILE A 39 -0.55 -10.80 0.29
N GLU A 40 -1.17 -9.92 1.08
CA GLU A 40 -1.26 -10.04 2.54
C GLU A 40 -2.14 -11.21 2.98
N ASP A 41 -3.26 -11.47 2.29
CA ASP A 41 -4.14 -12.61 2.59
C ASP A 41 -3.41 -13.93 2.30
N THR A 42 -2.72 -14.03 1.16
CA THR A 42 -1.91 -15.20 0.80
C THR A 42 -0.78 -15.41 1.80
N LEU A 43 -0.05 -14.37 2.16
CA LEU A 43 0.99 -14.41 3.18
C LEU A 43 0.45 -14.94 4.51
N THR A 44 -0.69 -14.41 4.96
CA THR A 44 -1.33 -14.83 6.22
C THR A 44 -1.71 -16.31 6.19
N GLN A 45 -2.28 -16.78 5.09
CA GLN A 45 -2.64 -18.18 4.93
C GLN A 45 -1.38 -19.08 4.90
N MET A 46 -0.31 -18.68 4.20
CA MET A 46 0.96 -19.40 4.17
C MET A 46 1.56 -19.52 5.57
N LEU A 47 1.62 -18.43 6.34
CA LEU A 47 2.15 -18.41 7.70
C LEU A 47 1.39 -19.37 8.62
N ASN A 48 0.06 -19.40 8.54
CA ASN A 48 -0.77 -20.30 9.34
C ASN A 48 -0.53 -21.80 9.03
N ILE A 49 -0.05 -22.13 7.83
CA ILE A 49 0.26 -23.51 7.43
C ILE A 49 1.72 -23.87 7.75
N LEU A 50 2.64 -22.92 7.48
CA LEU A 50 4.09 -23.17 7.57
C LEU A 50 4.59 -23.24 9.01
N ILE A 51 4.01 -22.48 9.94
CA ILE A 51 4.47 -22.40 11.33
C ILE A 51 3.28 -22.46 12.29
N PRO A 52 3.33 -23.31 13.33
CA PRO A 52 2.38 -23.31 14.43
C PRO A 52 2.42 -21.96 15.18
N LYS A 53 1.26 -21.42 15.54
CA LYS A 53 1.15 -20.10 16.18
C LYS A 53 1.90 -19.97 17.52
N ASP A 54 2.00 -21.05 18.26
CA ASP A 54 2.71 -21.14 19.54
C ASP A 54 4.25 -21.08 19.40
N THR A 55 4.76 -21.19 18.19
CA THR A 55 6.22 -21.13 17.91
C THR A 55 6.62 -19.87 17.11
N HIS A 56 5.68 -18.95 16.83
CA HIS A 56 5.94 -17.72 16.05
C HIS A 56 7.06 -16.89 16.66
N ASP A 57 7.08 -16.70 17.98
CA ASP A 57 8.05 -15.82 18.67
C ASP A 57 9.51 -16.22 18.42
N PHE A 58 9.76 -17.49 18.05
CA PHE A 58 11.11 -18.01 17.83
C PHE A 58 11.44 -18.30 16.35
N ASN A 59 10.42 -18.48 15.52
CA ASN A 59 10.60 -18.98 14.16
C ASN A 59 9.99 -18.11 13.07
N LEU A 60 9.30 -17.04 13.41
CA LEU A 60 8.77 -16.06 12.44
C LEU A 60 9.48 -14.73 12.66
N GLU A 61 10.13 -14.26 11.60
CA GLU A 61 10.71 -12.92 11.55
C GLU A 61 10.07 -12.15 10.40
N ILE A 62 9.62 -10.93 10.67
CA ILE A 62 9.01 -10.05 9.67
C ILE A 62 9.82 -8.76 9.63
N TYR A 63 10.40 -8.48 8.48
CA TYR A 63 11.25 -7.33 8.25
C TYR A 63 10.66 -6.39 7.20
N ASN A 64 10.92 -5.10 7.40
CA ASN A 64 10.76 -4.12 6.33
C ASN A 64 12.01 -4.17 5.45
N GLY A 65 11.86 -4.35 4.15
CA GLY A 65 12.98 -4.46 3.22
C GLY A 65 13.83 -3.19 3.06
N LEU A 66 13.35 -2.05 3.58
CA LEU A 66 14.17 -0.83 3.72
C LEU A 66 15.16 -0.91 4.89
N GLU A 67 14.87 -1.73 5.90
CA GLU A 67 15.57 -1.73 7.19
C GLU A 67 16.53 -2.91 7.37
N ILE A 68 16.40 -3.95 6.53
CA ILE A 68 17.20 -5.16 6.62
C ILE A 68 18.17 -5.28 5.43
N SER A 69 19.37 -5.74 5.69
CA SER A 69 20.35 -6.09 4.67
C SER A 69 20.13 -7.53 4.16
N VAL A 70 20.57 -7.81 2.94
CA VAL A 70 20.53 -9.20 2.40
C VAL A 70 21.36 -10.15 3.25
N GLU A 71 22.44 -9.71 3.89
CA GLU A 71 23.26 -10.52 4.76
C GLU A 71 22.53 -10.96 6.03
N GLU A 72 21.74 -10.07 6.62
CA GLU A 72 20.88 -10.40 7.76
C GLU A 72 19.78 -11.37 7.36
N ILE A 73 19.19 -11.22 6.18
CA ILE A 73 18.20 -12.17 5.63
C ILE A 73 18.84 -13.57 5.49
N ILE A 74 20.03 -13.65 4.91
CA ILE A 74 20.76 -14.91 4.72
C ILE A 74 21.10 -15.53 6.08
N THR A 75 21.65 -14.76 7.00
CA THR A 75 22.00 -15.22 8.36
C THR A 75 20.78 -15.76 9.09
N SER A 76 19.65 -15.08 9.02
CA SER A 76 18.40 -15.54 9.60
C SER A 76 17.91 -16.83 8.92
N ALA A 77 18.01 -16.93 7.59
CA ALA A 77 17.60 -18.12 6.83
C ALA A 77 18.47 -19.34 7.12
N GLU A 78 19.76 -19.15 7.41
CA GLU A 78 20.70 -20.22 7.76
C GLU A 78 20.61 -20.64 9.24
N THR A 79 19.84 -19.92 10.05
CA THR A 79 19.62 -20.25 11.46
C THR A 79 18.58 -21.38 11.58
N TYR A 80 18.88 -22.41 12.36
CA TYR A 80 17.97 -23.53 12.57
C TYR A 80 16.71 -23.12 13.35
N PRO A 81 15.54 -23.70 13.01
CA PRO A 81 14.30 -23.46 13.75
C PRO A 81 14.38 -23.99 15.19
N VAL A 82 13.64 -23.34 16.09
CA VAL A 82 13.55 -23.70 17.51
C VAL A 82 12.17 -24.31 17.80
N MET A 83 12.12 -25.56 18.21
CA MET A 83 10.86 -26.29 18.54
C MET A 83 9.83 -26.32 17.41
N ALA A 84 10.26 -26.13 16.17
CA ALA A 84 9.43 -26.18 14.97
C ALA A 84 10.16 -26.92 13.84
N GLU A 85 9.42 -27.36 12.83
CA GLU A 85 10.03 -27.96 11.65
C GLU A 85 10.71 -26.93 10.75
N ARG A 86 10.24 -25.68 10.81
CA ARG A 86 10.69 -24.62 9.90
C ARG A 86 10.76 -23.25 10.59
N ARG A 87 11.64 -22.43 10.04
CA ARG A 87 11.75 -21.00 10.30
C ARG A 87 11.23 -20.24 9.07
N VAL A 88 10.49 -19.17 9.27
CA VAL A 88 9.99 -18.31 8.18
C VAL A 88 10.47 -16.90 8.35
N ILE A 89 11.07 -16.37 7.31
CA ILE A 89 11.55 -14.99 7.23
C ILE A 89 10.70 -14.26 6.17
N VAL A 90 9.97 -13.25 6.57
CA VAL A 90 9.17 -12.41 5.68
C VAL A 90 9.89 -11.08 5.50
N VAL A 91 10.13 -10.70 4.26
CA VAL A 91 10.73 -9.40 3.91
C VAL A 91 9.73 -8.62 3.07
N LYS A 92 9.18 -7.55 3.65
CA LYS A 92 8.19 -6.69 3.00
C LYS A 92 8.87 -5.55 2.25
N GLU A 93 8.47 -5.34 0.99
CA GLU A 93 8.91 -4.23 0.14
C GLU A 93 10.45 -4.10 0.00
N PRO A 94 11.17 -5.18 -0.32
CA PRO A 94 12.62 -5.10 -0.50
C PRO A 94 12.97 -4.27 -1.75
N THR A 95 13.95 -3.38 -1.60
CA THR A 95 14.35 -2.42 -2.64
C THR A 95 14.92 -3.06 -3.90
N PHE A 96 15.57 -4.21 -3.78
CA PHE A 96 16.25 -4.89 -4.88
C PHE A 96 15.33 -5.55 -5.93
N PHE A 97 14.00 -5.57 -5.72
CA PHE A 97 13.02 -5.98 -6.73
C PHE A 97 12.39 -4.82 -7.49
N SER A 98 12.53 -3.59 -7.04
CA SER A 98 11.91 -2.44 -7.67
C SER A 98 12.59 -2.13 -9.01
N SER A 99 11.84 -2.22 -10.09
CA SER A 99 12.25 -1.69 -11.41
C SER A 99 12.16 -0.16 -11.49
N LYS A 100 11.46 0.46 -10.55
CA LYS A 100 11.50 1.86 -10.14
C LYS A 100 11.67 1.82 -8.62
N GLY A 101 12.92 1.77 -8.17
CA GLY A 101 13.27 1.97 -6.76
C GLY A 101 12.62 3.26 -6.25
N LEU A 102 12.36 3.33 -4.97
CA LEU A 102 12.33 4.62 -4.29
C LEU A 102 13.51 5.42 -4.84
N SER A 103 13.29 6.68 -5.23
CA SER A 103 14.43 7.48 -5.67
C SER A 103 15.44 7.53 -4.52
N ASN A 104 16.71 7.69 -4.83
CA ASN A 104 17.73 7.81 -3.76
C ASN A 104 17.35 8.95 -2.79
N VAL A 105 16.60 9.96 -3.25
CA VAL A 105 16.03 11.04 -2.45
C VAL A 105 14.93 10.54 -1.52
N ASP A 106 14.01 9.66 -1.97
CA ASP A 106 12.97 9.09 -1.10
C ASP A 106 13.57 8.22 0.02
N ILE A 107 14.64 7.48 -0.30
CA ILE A 107 15.38 6.68 0.70
C ILE A 107 16.09 7.62 1.69
N PHE A 108 16.66 8.72 1.21
CA PHE A 108 17.29 9.74 2.06
C PHE A 108 16.27 10.40 2.99
N HIS A 109 15.07 10.77 2.51
CA HIS A 109 14.01 11.29 3.37
C HIS A 109 13.61 10.29 4.47
N SER A 110 13.57 9.00 4.14
CA SER A 110 13.33 7.95 5.16
C SER A 110 14.47 7.86 6.20
N ALA A 111 15.72 8.19 5.82
CA ALA A 111 16.84 8.29 6.75
C ALA A 111 16.70 9.50 7.69
N VAL A 112 16.23 10.63 7.20
CA VAL A 112 15.93 11.83 8.01
C VAL A 112 14.83 11.53 9.03
N GLU A 113 13.73 10.87 8.62
CA GLU A 113 12.67 10.44 9.53
C GLU A 113 13.17 9.45 10.60
N ALA A 114 14.07 8.54 10.21
CA ALA A 114 14.68 7.60 11.16
C ALA A 114 15.57 8.32 12.19
N TYR A 115 16.22 9.42 11.81
CA TYR A 115 16.99 10.27 12.71
C TYR A 115 16.10 10.96 13.75
N GLU A 116 14.97 11.51 13.34
CA GLU A 116 13.98 12.09 14.25
C GLU A 116 13.43 11.07 15.24
N SER A 117 13.36 9.80 14.83
CA SER A 117 12.94 8.67 15.66
C SER A 117 14.05 8.09 16.55
N ASN A 118 15.24 8.74 16.58
CA ASN A 118 16.43 8.35 17.37
C ASN A 118 16.88 6.90 17.11
N ASN A 119 16.92 6.49 15.83
CA ASN A 119 17.39 5.17 15.42
C ASN A 119 18.64 5.28 14.51
N PRO A 120 19.85 5.43 15.10
CA PRO A 120 21.09 5.70 14.35
C PRO A 120 21.48 4.56 13.41
N THR A 121 21.25 3.32 13.78
CA THR A 121 21.56 2.15 12.93
C THR A 121 20.71 2.16 11.65
N LYS A 122 19.40 2.44 11.78
CA LYS A 122 18.49 2.58 10.64
C LYS A 122 18.90 3.75 9.73
N VAL A 123 19.29 4.89 10.31
CA VAL A 123 19.79 6.06 9.56
C VAL A 123 20.99 5.66 8.69
N MET A 124 21.97 5.00 9.27
CA MET A 124 23.20 4.63 8.54
C MET A 124 22.91 3.63 7.41
N ASN A 125 22.05 2.65 7.63
CA ASN A 125 21.65 1.68 6.61
C ASN A 125 20.89 2.34 5.45
N LEU A 126 19.96 3.27 5.74
CA LEU A 126 19.23 4.01 4.72
C LEU A 126 20.13 4.95 3.92
N LEU A 127 21.05 5.65 4.59
CA LEU A 127 22.04 6.49 3.92
C LEU A 127 22.99 5.68 3.03
N ALA A 128 23.44 4.53 3.49
CA ALA A 128 24.24 3.61 2.68
C ALA A 128 23.52 3.20 1.39
N LYS A 129 22.22 2.93 1.49
CA LYS A 129 21.36 2.62 0.32
C LYS A 129 21.17 3.84 -0.59
N ALA A 130 20.87 5.01 -0.03
CA ALA A 130 20.66 6.24 -0.80
C ALA A 130 21.91 6.71 -1.56
N LEU A 131 23.08 6.50 -0.96
CA LEU A 131 24.37 6.88 -1.52
C LEU A 131 25.04 5.77 -2.34
N GLU A 132 24.46 4.58 -2.38
CA GLU A 132 24.96 3.38 -3.07
C GLU A 132 26.39 2.97 -2.63
N ILE A 133 26.72 3.18 -1.36
CA ILE A 133 28.01 2.82 -0.77
C ILE A 133 27.82 1.96 0.48
N PRO A 134 28.83 1.14 0.86
CA PRO A 134 28.77 0.38 2.10
C PRO A 134 28.62 1.27 3.34
N ALA A 135 27.79 0.85 4.30
CA ALA A 135 27.61 1.59 5.56
C ALA A 135 28.93 1.75 6.34
N THR A 136 29.87 0.82 6.19
CA THR A 136 31.23 0.88 6.75
C THR A 136 32.02 2.09 6.28
N GLU A 137 31.90 2.44 5.00
CA GLU A 137 32.61 3.61 4.45
C GLU A 137 32.04 4.92 4.96
N LEU A 138 30.72 4.95 5.22
CA LEU A 138 30.07 6.10 5.87
C LEU A 138 30.55 6.29 7.31
N VAL A 139 30.67 5.19 8.07
CA VAL A 139 31.18 5.22 9.45
C VAL A 139 32.64 5.67 9.51
N GLU A 140 33.47 5.16 8.60
CA GLU A 140 34.91 5.49 8.53
C GLU A 140 35.13 6.90 7.97
N GLY A 141 34.14 7.54 7.36
CA GLY A 141 34.27 8.85 6.72
C GLY A 141 35.27 8.84 5.56
N SER A 142 35.27 7.75 4.79
CA SER A 142 36.22 7.52 3.69
C SER A 142 36.18 8.63 2.63
N SER A 143 37.17 8.67 1.74
CA SER A 143 37.17 9.60 0.61
C SER A 143 35.98 9.33 -0.33
N ASP A 144 35.60 8.05 -0.47
CA ASP A 144 34.53 7.61 -1.33
C ASP A 144 33.17 8.01 -0.74
N ALA A 145 33.01 7.92 0.58
CA ALA A 145 31.82 8.43 1.28
C ALA A 145 31.67 9.96 1.08
N LYS A 146 32.73 10.73 1.22
CA LYS A 146 32.66 12.19 1.00
C LYS A 146 32.31 12.54 -0.44
N THR A 147 32.86 11.79 -1.39
CA THR A 147 32.57 11.99 -2.82
C THR A 147 31.10 11.62 -3.12
N ALA A 148 30.60 10.48 -2.61
CA ALA A 148 29.23 10.07 -2.78
C ALA A 148 28.22 11.07 -2.20
N ILE A 149 28.48 11.57 -0.99
CA ILE A 149 27.66 12.61 -0.36
C ILE A 149 27.65 13.90 -1.20
N SER A 150 28.82 14.35 -1.65
CA SER A 150 28.92 15.57 -2.44
C SER A 150 28.16 15.45 -3.77
N SER A 151 28.32 14.33 -4.47
CA SER A 151 27.61 14.05 -5.71
C SER A 151 26.09 13.97 -5.48
N PHE A 152 25.66 13.26 -4.43
CA PHE A 152 24.24 13.13 -4.09
C PHE A 152 23.59 14.50 -3.81
N VAL A 153 24.24 15.36 -3.04
CA VAL A 153 23.74 16.70 -2.72
C VAL A 153 23.73 17.58 -3.96
N GLU A 154 24.71 17.49 -4.84
CA GLU A 154 24.78 18.29 -6.07
C GLU A 154 23.72 17.85 -7.09
N ASP A 155 23.55 16.55 -7.28
CA ASP A 155 22.59 15.97 -8.22
C ASP A 155 21.12 16.20 -7.81
N ASN A 156 20.85 16.35 -6.49
CA ASN A 156 19.50 16.50 -5.96
C ASN A 156 19.25 17.87 -5.31
N LYS A 157 20.05 18.88 -5.64
CA LYS A 157 20.04 20.20 -5.01
C LYS A 157 18.69 20.95 -5.11
N GLU A 158 17.91 20.66 -6.14
CA GLU A 158 16.58 21.26 -6.33
C GLU A 158 15.48 20.56 -5.49
N GLU A 159 15.72 19.32 -5.08
CA GLU A 159 14.78 18.49 -4.33
C GLU A 159 15.05 18.52 -2.82
N LEU A 160 16.30 18.80 -2.40
CA LEU A 160 16.72 18.83 -1.00
C LEU A 160 16.65 20.25 -0.41
N SER A 161 16.00 20.39 0.73
CA SER A 161 16.01 21.63 1.52
C SER A 161 17.40 21.93 2.08
N THR A 162 17.63 23.19 2.51
CA THR A 162 18.91 23.59 3.12
C THR A 162 19.19 22.83 4.41
N GLU A 163 18.17 22.47 5.18
CA GLU A 163 18.28 21.70 6.42
C GLU A 163 18.68 20.25 6.14
N GLU A 164 18.12 19.66 5.11
CA GLU A 164 18.45 18.31 4.65
C GLU A 164 19.86 18.22 4.06
N GLN A 165 20.33 19.24 3.37
CA GLN A 165 21.73 19.31 2.93
C GLN A 165 22.72 19.39 4.11
N GLN A 166 22.32 20.03 5.21
CA GLN A 166 23.11 20.11 6.45
C GLN A 166 23.06 18.82 7.27
N PHE A 167 22.10 17.93 7.03
CA PHE A 167 21.93 16.68 7.74
C PHE A 167 23.21 15.82 7.74
N PHE A 168 23.96 15.81 6.62
CA PHE A 168 25.20 15.08 6.50
C PHE A 168 26.30 15.56 7.46
N SER A 169 26.18 16.74 8.06
CA SER A 169 27.10 17.23 9.09
C SER A 169 26.96 16.45 10.41
N ASN A 170 25.82 15.79 10.63
CA ASN A 170 25.53 15.00 11.83
C ASN A 170 26.03 13.55 11.71
N LEU A 171 26.51 13.12 10.53
CA LEU A 171 26.96 11.76 10.28
C LEU A 171 27.97 11.20 11.29
N PRO A 172 29.00 11.94 11.72
CA PRO A 172 29.98 11.41 12.69
C PRO A 172 29.33 11.05 14.03
N GLU A 173 28.35 11.85 14.47
CA GLU A 173 27.61 11.62 15.72
C GLU A 173 26.65 10.43 15.58
N ILE A 174 25.95 10.32 14.46
CA ILE A 174 25.06 9.21 14.15
C ILE A 174 25.86 7.91 14.05
N ALA A 175 26.99 7.92 13.35
CA ALA A 175 27.87 6.77 13.18
C ALA A 175 28.42 6.25 14.51
N ALA A 176 28.76 7.16 15.45
CA ALA A 176 29.27 6.79 16.77
C ALA A 176 28.21 6.08 17.65
N GLN A 177 26.93 6.28 17.36
CA GLN A 177 25.80 5.69 18.10
C GLN A 177 25.21 4.46 17.40
N ALA A 178 25.56 4.22 16.14
CA ALA A 178 25.04 3.11 15.36
C ALA A 178 25.74 1.80 15.74
N ASP A 179 24.95 0.78 16.09
CA ASP A 179 25.42 -0.60 16.27
C ASP A 179 25.44 -1.32 14.90
N LEU A 180 26.44 -1.00 14.10
CA LEU A 180 26.62 -1.61 12.79
C LEU A 180 27.43 -2.90 12.93
N ARG A 181 26.78 -4.03 12.71
CA ARG A 181 27.50 -5.29 12.46
C ARG A 181 28.12 -5.18 11.08
N LEU A 182 29.42 -4.91 11.07
CA LEU A 182 30.22 -4.64 9.87
C LEU A 182 30.21 -5.85 8.93
N SER A 183 29.45 -5.79 7.84
CA SER A 183 29.57 -6.74 6.74
C SER A 183 30.58 -6.19 5.71
N SER A 184 31.69 -6.88 5.55
CA SER A 184 32.84 -6.46 4.75
C SER A 184 32.88 -7.02 3.32
N ALA A 185 31.74 -7.32 2.70
CA ALA A 185 31.71 -7.89 1.35
C ALA A 185 31.24 -6.86 0.30
N GLY A 186 32.12 -6.47 -0.60
CA GLY A 186 31.80 -5.64 -1.77
C GLY A 186 30.92 -6.41 -2.76
N GLY A 187 29.83 -5.80 -3.14
CA GLY A 187 28.84 -6.31 -4.10
C GLY A 187 27.47 -5.67 -3.82
N SER A 188 26.63 -5.45 -4.86
CA SER A 188 25.27 -4.96 -4.63
C SER A 188 24.45 -5.99 -3.84
N GLU A 189 23.48 -5.55 -3.03
CA GLU A 189 22.57 -6.45 -2.29
C GLU A 189 21.91 -7.48 -3.22
N ALA A 190 21.52 -7.04 -4.42
CA ALA A 190 20.96 -7.90 -5.44
C ALA A 190 21.90 -9.01 -5.90
N GLU A 191 23.20 -8.73 -6.02
CA GLU A 191 24.22 -9.72 -6.40
C GLU A 191 24.47 -10.75 -5.28
N ARG A 192 24.49 -10.30 -4.03
CA ARG A 192 24.61 -11.21 -2.87
C ARG A 192 23.42 -12.15 -2.74
N LEU A 193 22.21 -11.61 -2.89
CA LEU A 193 21.01 -12.44 -2.89
C LEU A 193 21.03 -13.44 -4.04
N LEU A 194 21.48 -13.02 -5.24
CA LEU A 194 21.61 -13.90 -6.40
C LEU A 194 22.60 -15.04 -6.12
N GLN A 195 23.76 -14.76 -5.55
CA GLN A 195 24.74 -15.77 -5.16
C GLN A 195 24.18 -16.75 -4.15
N TRP A 196 23.44 -16.28 -3.14
CA TRP A 196 22.79 -17.14 -2.16
C TRP A 196 21.70 -18.02 -2.80
N LEU A 197 20.88 -17.48 -3.69
CA LEU A 197 19.86 -18.24 -4.43
C LEU A 197 20.45 -19.33 -5.34
N GLU A 198 21.70 -19.18 -5.76
CA GLU A 198 22.43 -20.17 -6.57
C GLU A 198 23.21 -21.21 -5.71
N SER A 199 23.24 -21.02 -4.39
CA SER A 199 23.86 -21.95 -3.44
C SER A 199 22.91 -23.07 -2.98
N ASP A 200 23.39 -23.94 -2.09
CA ASP A 200 22.56 -24.94 -1.43
C ASP A 200 21.69 -24.29 -0.36
N LEU A 201 20.43 -24.02 -0.69
CA LEU A 201 19.48 -23.34 0.20
C LEU A 201 19.05 -24.24 1.37
N PRO A 202 18.87 -23.67 2.58
CA PRO A 202 18.44 -24.44 3.76
C PRO A 202 17.01 -24.95 3.58
N ILE A 203 16.80 -26.23 3.77
CA ILE A 203 15.48 -26.89 3.65
C ILE A 203 14.56 -26.63 4.86
N THR A 204 15.13 -26.18 5.97
CA THR A 204 14.44 -25.89 7.24
C THR A 204 13.97 -24.44 7.34
N SER A 205 14.29 -23.61 6.36
CA SER A 205 13.90 -22.20 6.35
C SER A 205 13.13 -21.85 5.08
N VAL A 206 12.20 -20.90 5.21
CA VAL A 206 11.41 -20.37 4.10
C VAL A 206 11.54 -18.85 4.12
N VAL A 207 12.04 -18.26 3.03
CA VAL A 207 12.09 -16.81 2.85
C VAL A 207 10.95 -16.38 1.94
N ILE A 208 10.14 -15.42 2.38
CA ILE A 208 8.99 -14.91 1.64
C ILE A 208 9.20 -13.42 1.40
N PHE A 209 9.36 -13.04 0.14
CA PHE A 209 9.39 -11.64 -0.28
C PHE A 209 8.00 -11.19 -0.70
N THR A 210 7.57 -10.01 -0.23
CA THR A 210 6.32 -9.37 -0.70
C THR A 210 6.61 -8.04 -1.34
N VAL A 211 6.03 -7.76 -2.52
CA VAL A 211 6.24 -6.53 -3.29
C VAL A 211 4.91 -6.01 -3.82
N ALA A 212 4.48 -4.84 -3.32
CA ALA A 212 3.29 -4.15 -3.83
C ALA A 212 3.63 -3.44 -5.15
N GLY A 213 3.36 -4.10 -6.27
CA GLY A 213 3.60 -3.60 -7.61
C GLY A 213 4.25 -4.61 -8.54
N SER A 214 4.61 -4.15 -9.73
CA SER A 214 5.21 -5.02 -10.73
C SER A 214 6.70 -5.21 -10.49
N VAL A 215 7.15 -6.45 -10.54
CA VAL A 215 8.57 -6.84 -10.54
C VAL A 215 9.00 -7.11 -11.98
N ASP A 216 10.22 -6.73 -12.37
CA ASP A 216 10.73 -7.05 -13.71
C ASP A 216 10.99 -8.55 -13.87
N ALA A 217 10.08 -9.24 -14.54
CA ALA A 217 10.18 -10.66 -14.83
C ALA A 217 11.42 -11.05 -15.69
N ARG A 218 12.08 -10.08 -16.32
CA ARG A 218 13.32 -10.30 -17.08
C ARG A 218 14.56 -10.21 -16.19
N GLY A 219 14.41 -9.66 -14.99
CA GLY A 219 15.48 -9.48 -14.01
C GLY A 219 16.16 -10.79 -13.60
N LYS A 220 17.44 -10.73 -13.25
CA LYS A 220 18.22 -11.91 -12.83
C LYS A 220 17.65 -12.52 -11.53
N LEU A 221 17.26 -11.70 -10.55
CA LEU A 221 16.68 -12.16 -9.28
C LEU A 221 15.34 -12.87 -9.49
N PHE A 222 14.46 -12.32 -10.32
CA PHE A 222 13.19 -12.96 -10.63
C PHE A 222 13.39 -14.37 -11.20
N LYS A 223 14.29 -14.49 -12.20
CA LYS A 223 14.63 -15.80 -12.82
C LYS A 223 15.30 -16.77 -11.87
N ALA A 224 16.13 -16.26 -10.95
CA ALA A 224 16.77 -17.12 -9.94
C ALA A 224 15.73 -17.68 -8.96
N ILE A 225 14.80 -16.84 -8.48
CA ILE A 225 13.70 -17.29 -7.62
C ILE A 225 12.77 -18.26 -8.35
N ASP A 226 12.42 -17.99 -9.61
CA ASP A 226 11.56 -18.90 -10.42
C ASP A 226 12.18 -20.29 -10.58
N LYS A 227 13.50 -20.39 -10.54
CA LYS A 227 14.23 -21.67 -10.64
C LYS A 227 14.24 -22.50 -9.35
N VAL A 228 14.38 -21.86 -8.19
CA VAL A 228 14.56 -22.53 -6.88
C VAL A 228 13.37 -22.40 -5.95
N GLY A 229 12.44 -21.48 -6.25
CA GLY A 229 11.32 -21.10 -5.41
C GLY A 229 10.00 -21.09 -6.16
N LYS A 230 9.07 -20.28 -5.65
CA LYS A 230 7.75 -20.08 -6.23
C LYS A 230 7.42 -18.58 -6.31
N ILE A 231 6.90 -18.16 -7.45
CA ILE A 231 6.45 -16.78 -7.68
C ILE A 231 4.93 -16.78 -7.89
N GLU A 232 4.23 -15.95 -7.13
CA GLU A 232 2.81 -15.66 -7.31
C GLU A 232 2.62 -14.19 -7.66
N ILE A 233 1.91 -13.94 -8.76
CA ILE A 233 1.67 -12.59 -9.29
C ILE A 233 0.20 -12.25 -9.14
N PHE A 234 -0.10 -11.21 -8.37
CA PHE A 234 -1.44 -10.72 -8.05
C PHE A 234 -1.73 -9.43 -8.83
N ASP A 235 -1.96 -9.58 -10.12
CA ASP A 235 -2.34 -8.46 -10.97
C ASP A 235 -3.80 -8.06 -10.74
N ARG A 236 -4.09 -6.78 -11.00
CA ARG A 236 -5.43 -6.22 -10.87
C ARG A 236 -6.43 -7.01 -11.69
N GLN A 237 -7.46 -7.50 -11.03
CA GLN A 237 -8.51 -8.29 -11.67
C GLN A 237 -9.41 -7.40 -12.52
N LYS A 238 -9.69 -7.85 -13.74
CA LYS A 238 -10.69 -7.21 -14.61
C LYS A 238 -12.08 -7.59 -14.12
N VAL A 239 -12.97 -6.61 -14.03
CA VAL A 239 -14.40 -6.87 -13.72
C VAL A 239 -14.98 -7.77 -14.79
N GLY A 240 -15.49 -8.92 -14.39
CA GLY A 240 -16.16 -9.85 -15.27
C GLY A 240 -17.51 -9.31 -15.75
N ARG A 241 -17.96 -9.73 -16.93
CA ARG A 241 -19.29 -9.36 -17.48
C ARG A 241 -20.41 -10.21 -16.91
N SER A 242 -20.09 -11.31 -16.30
CA SER A 242 -21.03 -12.26 -15.69
C SER A 242 -20.51 -12.76 -14.35
N PRO A 243 -21.37 -13.31 -13.47
CA PRO A 243 -20.94 -13.89 -12.20
C PRO A 243 -19.81 -14.91 -12.33
N ALA A 244 -19.83 -15.70 -13.41
CA ALA A 244 -18.81 -16.73 -13.67
C ALA A 244 -17.46 -16.15 -14.13
N GLU A 245 -17.47 -14.99 -14.75
CA GLU A 245 -16.27 -14.30 -15.23
C GLU A 245 -15.69 -13.31 -14.21
N ASP A 246 -16.46 -12.97 -13.18
CA ASP A 246 -16.09 -12.01 -12.15
C ASP A 246 -15.25 -12.71 -11.06
N LYS A 247 -13.95 -12.62 -11.20
CA LYS A 247 -13.02 -13.27 -10.29
C LYS A 247 -13.17 -12.78 -8.84
N THR A 248 -13.40 -11.49 -8.62
CA THR A 248 -13.61 -10.95 -7.28
C THR A 248 -14.86 -11.56 -6.65
N PHE A 249 -15.93 -11.71 -7.42
CA PHE A 249 -17.14 -12.42 -6.95
C PHE A 249 -16.86 -13.88 -6.59
N GLN A 250 -16.09 -14.60 -7.43
CA GLN A 250 -15.73 -15.99 -7.15
C GLN A 250 -14.90 -16.11 -5.86
N MET A 251 -14.00 -15.18 -5.61
CA MET A 251 -13.22 -15.13 -4.35
C MET A 251 -14.13 -14.90 -3.14
N VAL A 252 -15.08 -13.97 -3.25
CA VAL A 252 -16.09 -13.74 -2.21
C VAL A 252 -16.93 -14.99 -1.95
N VAL A 253 -17.36 -15.68 -3.00
CA VAL A 253 -18.11 -16.94 -2.88
C VAL A 253 -17.28 -18.01 -2.17
N ASN A 254 -16.03 -18.20 -2.55
CA ASN A 254 -15.15 -19.19 -1.91
C ASN A 254 -14.93 -18.88 -0.42
N LYS A 255 -14.68 -17.61 -0.09
CA LYS A 255 -14.52 -17.19 1.31
C LYS A 255 -15.77 -17.44 2.16
N LEU A 256 -16.94 -17.19 1.60
CA LEU A 256 -18.21 -17.45 2.27
C LEU A 256 -18.51 -18.93 2.43
N GLN A 257 -18.08 -19.78 1.49
CA GLN A 257 -18.24 -21.24 1.58
C GLN A 257 -17.47 -21.82 2.78
N GLU A 258 -16.32 -21.25 3.14
CA GLU A 258 -15.58 -21.64 4.36
C GLU A 258 -16.43 -21.45 5.63
N SER A 259 -17.34 -20.48 5.61
CA SER A 259 -18.30 -20.20 6.71
C SER A 259 -19.67 -20.83 6.50
N GLY A 260 -19.83 -21.70 5.51
CA GLY A 260 -21.09 -22.36 5.17
C GLY A 260 -22.18 -21.42 4.62
N LYS A 261 -21.79 -20.26 4.08
CA LYS A 261 -22.71 -19.25 3.56
C LYS A 261 -22.56 -19.05 2.05
N THR A 262 -23.58 -18.43 1.48
CA THR A 262 -23.60 -18.01 0.06
C THR A 262 -24.02 -16.55 -0.05
N ILE A 263 -23.72 -15.91 -1.19
CA ILE A 263 -24.15 -14.54 -1.49
C ILE A 263 -24.75 -14.47 -2.90
N THR A 264 -25.76 -13.64 -3.08
CA THR A 264 -26.29 -13.36 -4.42
C THR A 264 -25.34 -12.43 -5.18
N TYR A 265 -25.32 -12.55 -6.50
CA TYR A 265 -24.51 -11.63 -7.32
C TYR A 265 -24.98 -10.17 -7.20
N SER A 266 -26.29 -9.96 -7.05
CA SER A 266 -26.86 -8.64 -6.82
C SER A 266 -26.44 -8.03 -5.48
N ALA A 267 -26.41 -8.81 -4.40
CA ALA A 267 -25.87 -8.37 -3.11
C ALA A 267 -24.39 -7.98 -3.23
N PHE A 268 -23.59 -8.80 -3.93
CA PHE A 268 -22.18 -8.48 -4.20
C PHE A 268 -22.03 -7.20 -5.04
N GLN A 269 -22.89 -6.96 -6.04
CA GLN A 269 -22.85 -5.71 -6.81
C GLN A 269 -23.16 -4.48 -5.92
N LYS A 270 -24.10 -4.60 -4.97
CA LYS A 270 -24.36 -3.53 -3.98
C LYS A 270 -23.14 -3.26 -3.09
N ILE A 271 -22.43 -4.29 -2.63
CA ILE A 271 -21.16 -4.10 -1.91
C ILE A 271 -20.16 -3.34 -2.79
N ARG A 272 -20.01 -3.77 -4.05
CA ARG A 272 -19.10 -3.13 -5.02
C ARG A 272 -19.48 -1.68 -5.34
N GLU A 273 -20.75 -1.36 -5.41
CA GLU A 273 -21.23 0.02 -5.61
C GLU A 273 -20.75 0.97 -4.51
N LYS A 274 -20.61 0.47 -3.28
CA LYS A 274 -20.19 1.24 -2.11
C LYS A 274 -18.68 1.26 -1.89
N THR A 275 -18.03 0.12 -2.10
CA THR A 275 -16.59 -0.05 -1.87
C THR A 275 -15.73 0.22 -3.10
N GLY A 276 -16.35 0.37 -4.27
CA GLY A 276 -15.64 0.35 -5.54
C GLY A 276 -15.07 -1.04 -5.84
N GLU A 277 -13.92 -1.07 -6.52
CA GLU A 277 -13.18 -2.30 -6.84
C GLU A 277 -12.05 -2.57 -5.81
N ASN A 278 -12.08 -1.93 -4.66
CA ASN A 278 -11.07 -2.11 -3.62
C ASN A 278 -11.36 -3.42 -2.86
N MET A 279 -10.52 -4.42 -3.07
CA MET A 279 -10.70 -5.74 -2.46
C MET A 279 -10.66 -5.70 -0.94
N HIS A 280 -9.78 -4.89 -0.35
CA HIS A 280 -9.71 -4.75 1.11
C HIS A 280 -11.05 -4.26 1.69
N MET A 281 -11.67 -3.27 1.05
CA MET A 281 -12.99 -2.77 1.46
C MET A 281 -14.10 -3.81 1.22
N ILE A 282 -14.10 -4.49 0.08
CA ILE A 282 -15.08 -5.55 -0.24
C ILE A 282 -15.03 -6.65 0.83
N PHE A 283 -13.83 -7.13 1.17
CA PHE A 283 -13.68 -8.21 2.17
C PHE A 283 -13.95 -7.72 3.59
N GLY A 284 -13.63 -6.46 3.92
CA GLY A 284 -14.02 -5.84 5.20
C GLY A 284 -15.53 -5.79 5.38
N GLU A 285 -16.29 -5.37 4.34
CA GLU A 285 -17.77 -5.41 4.36
C GLU A 285 -18.30 -6.84 4.44
N LEU A 286 -17.62 -7.78 3.78
CA LEU A 286 -18.01 -9.19 3.85
C LEU A 286 -17.87 -9.77 5.26
N GLU A 287 -16.82 -9.44 6.00
CA GLU A 287 -16.64 -9.88 7.39
C GLU A 287 -17.72 -9.31 8.31
N LYS A 288 -18.10 -8.05 8.13
CA LYS A 288 -19.23 -7.45 8.85
C LYS A 288 -20.55 -8.15 8.53
N LEU A 289 -20.80 -8.45 7.24
CA LEU A 289 -21.99 -9.19 6.80
C LEU A 289 -22.01 -10.60 7.37
N LEU A 290 -20.89 -11.29 7.47
CA LEU A 290 -20.77 -12.59 8.11
C LEU A 290 -21.16 -12.54 9.59
N ALA A 291 -20.74 -11.52 10.31
CA ALA A 291 -21.08 -11.30 11.71
C ALA A 291 -22.57 -10.92 11.88
N PHE A 292 -23.10 -10.06 11.01
CA PHE A 292 -24.48 -9.58 11.06
C PHE A 292 -25.50 -10.68 10.70
N THR A 293 -25.22 -11.47 9.66
CA THR A 293 -26.13 -12.50 9.16
C THR A 293 -26.01 -13.85 9.86
N GLN A 294 -25.61 -13.86 11.16
CA GLN A 294 -25.56 -15.09 11.96
C GLN A 294 -26.92 -15.82 11.90
N GLY A 295 -26.90 -17.10 11.48
CA GLY A 295 -28.11 -17.91 11.36
C GLY A 295 -28.76 -17.92 9.97
N LYS A 296 -28.43 -16.98 9.06
CA LYS A 296 -28.90 -17.04 7.66
C LYS A 296 -27.85 -17.78 6.79
N PRO A 297 -28.26 -18.74 5.96
CA PRO A 297 -27.33 -19.48 5.06
C PRO A 297 -26.96 -18.66 3.81
N ARG A 298 -27.69 -17.60 3.49
CA ARG A 298 -27.53 -16.80 2.29
C ARG A 298 -27.60 -15.32 2.60
N ILE A 299 -26.67 -14.55 2.05
CA ILE A 299 -26.63 -13.09 2.08
C ILE A 299 -27.32 -12.56 0.82
N ASP A 300 -28.31 -11.71 1.00
CA ASP A 300 -29.07 -11.06 -0.07
C ASP A 300 -28.89 -9.53 -0.08
N GLU A 301 -29.59 -8.85 -0.98
CA GLU A 301 -29.49 -7.40 -1.13
C GLU A 301 -29.98 -6.63 0.09
N ASP A 302 -31.01 -7.15 0.77
CA ASP A 302 -31.61 -6.51 1.94
C ASP A 302 -30.61 -6.54 3.12
N ASP A 303 -29.87 -7.65 3.31
CA ASP A 303 -28.83 -7.76 4.31
C ASP A 303 -27.70 -6.73 4.10
N VAL A 304 -27.33 -6.50 2.84
CA VAL A 304 -26.32 -5.48 2.50
C VAL A 304 -26.87 -4.07 2.74
N GLU A 305 -28.13 -3.82 2.44
CA GLU A 305 -28.77 -2.53 2.61
C GLU A 305 -28.95 -2.20 4.08
N ASP A 306 -29.41 -3.14 4.87
CA ASP A 306 -29.61 -3.03 6.32
C ASP A 306 -28.27 -2.80 7.06
N LEU A 307 -27.22 -3.55 6.72
CA LEU A 307 -25.92 -3.40 7.34
C LEU A 307 -25.29 -2.05 7.03
N VAL A 308 -25.43 -1.60 5.80
CA VAL A 308 -24.84 -0.34 5.36
C VAL A 308 -25.61 0.87 5.90
N SER A 309 -26.89 0.71 6.24
CA SER A 309 -27.66 1.73 6.98
C SER A 309 -27.24 1.80 8.46
N GLN A 310 -26.64 0.73 9.01
CA GLN A 310 -26.21 0.64 10.41
C GLN A 310 -24.69 0.78 10.62
N SER A 311 -23.85 0.48 9.61
CA SER A 311 -22.41 0.55 9.74
C SER A 311 -21.84 1.92 9.37
N SER A 312 -21.85 2.84 10.31
CA SER A 312 -21.09 4.09 10.26
C SER A 312 -19.58 3.86 10.51
N PHE A 313 -18.95 2.87 9.85
CA PHE A 313 -17.56 2.49 10.14
C PHE A 313 -16.54 2.71 9.03
N ASP A 314 -16.90 3.45 8.00
CA ASP A 314 -15.91 4.15 7.20
C ASP A 314 -15.79 5.61 7.67
N GLY A 315 -15.58 5.80 8.97
CA GLY A 315 -15.63 7.12 9.62
C GLY A 315 -14.88 8.22 8.88
N VAL A 316 -13.77 7.89 8.18
CA VAL A 316 -13.05 8.90 7.42
C VAL A 316 -13.65 9.12 6.03
N PHE A 317 -14.24 8.12 5.38
CA PHE A 317 -14.97 8.31 4.13
C PHE A 317 -16.29 9.04 4.39
N ASP A 318 -17.03 8.66 5.42
CA ASP A 318 -18.23 9.37 5.86
C ASP A 318 -17.90 10.80 6.27
N LEU A 319 -16.74 11.04 6.88
CA LEU A 319 -16.23 12.37 7.20
C LEU A 319 -16.02 13.20 5.93
N THR A 320 -15.32 12.64 4.93
CA THR A 320 -15.08 13.34 3.68
C THR A 320 -16.38 13.59 2.90
N ASP A 321 -17.33 12.69 2.97
CA ASP A 321 -18.68 12.87 2.41
C ASP A 321 -19.48 13.95 3.14
N ALA A 322 -19.44 13.97 4.47
CA ALA A 322 -20.09 15.01 5.27
C ALA A 322 -19.49 16.40 4.98
N ILE A 323 -18.17 16.52 4.84
CA ILE A 323 -17.49 17.74 4.43
C ILE A 323 -17.89 18.14 3.01
N ALA A 324 -17.89 17.20 2.07
CA ALA A 324 -18.26 17.46 0.69
C ALA A 324 -19.72 17.89 0.53
N ASN A 325 -20.60 17.45 1.43
CA ASN A 325 -21.99 17.89 1.51
C ASN A 325 -22.19 19.13 2.40
N LYS A 326 -21.12 19.73 2.93
CA LYS A 326 -21.14 20.89 3.84
C LYS A 326 -22.03 20.66 5.08
N SER A 327 -22.08 19.40 5.57
CA SER A 327 -22.85 19.01 6.76
C SER A 327 -21.96 19.08 8.01
N LEU A 328 -21.77 20.27 8.55
CA LEU A 328 -20.91 20.52 9.71
C LEU A 328 -21.26 19.63 10.94
N PRO A 329 -22.54 19.49 11.36
CA PRO A 329 -22.84 18.64 12.53
C PRO A 329 -22.43 17.18 12.33
N SER A 330 -22.70 16.63 11.13
CA SER A 330 -22.31 15.25 10.80
C SER A 330 -20.80 15.12 10.73
N ALA A 331 -20.10 16.08 10.10
CA ALA A 331 -18.66 16.04 9.97
C ALA A 331 -17.94 16.08 11.33
N LEU A 332 -18.37 16.92 12.28
CA LEU A 332 -17.80 16.97 13.61
C LEU A 332 -18.10 15.71 14.43
N SER A 333 -19.32 15.17 14.32
CA SER A 333 -19.68 13.91 15.01
C SER A 333 -18.82 12.75 14.53
N ILE A 334 -18.62 12.64 13.22
CA ILE A 334 -17.81 11.58 12.62
C ILE A 334 -16.32 11.77 12.95
N LEU A 335 -15.81 13.01 12.92
CA LEU A 335 -14.43 13.29 13.33
C LEU A 335 -14.17 12.79 14.75
N ASN A 336 -15.04 13.15 15.70
CA ASN A 336 -14.87 12.77 17.10
C ASN A 336 -14.88 11.25 17.29
N SER A 337 -15.84 10.54 16.67
CA SER A 337 -15.87 9.07 16.73
C SER A 337 -14.66 8.43 16.07
N THR A 338 -14.12 9.03 15.01
CA THR A 338 -12.91 8.54 14.32
C THR A 338 -11.65 8.74 15.15
N LEU A 339 -11.54 9.87 15.85
CA LEU A 339 -10.43 10.13 16.79
C LEU A 339 -10.52 9.23 18.02
N GLU A 340 -11.73 9.00 18.57
CA GLU A 340 -11.97 8.09 19.68
C GLU A 340 -11.65 6.63 19.34
N SER A 341 -11.82 6.23 18.07
CA SER A 341 -11.42 4.91 17.58
C SER A 341 -9.90 4.74 17.40
N GLY A 342 -9.11 5.79 17.67
CA GLY A 342 -7.64 5.77 17.63
C GLY A 342 -7.02 6.05 16.27
N GLU A 343 -7.80 6.52 15.29
CA GLU A 343 -7.23 6.90 13.98
C GLU A 343 -6.29 8.11 14.12
N PRO A 344 -5.06 8.03 13.57
CA PRO A 344 -4.09 9.11 13.67
C PRO A 344 -4.59 10.40 12.98
N PRO A 345 -4.52 11.57 13.63
CA PRO A 345 -4.96 12.85 13.07
C PRO A 345 -4.32 13.19 11.72
N ILE A 346 -3.04 12.86 11.52
CA ILE A 346 -2.33 13.07 10.25
C ILE A 346 -2.95 12.22 9.13
N LYS A 347 -3.37 10.99 9.42
CA LYS A 347 -4.06 10.13 8.45
C LYS A 347 -5.41 10.70 8.05
N ILE A 348 -6.19 11.18 9.03
CA ILE A 348 -7.49 11.85 8.78
C ILE A 348 -7.28 13.08 7.88
N HIS A 349 -6.31 13.93 8.21
CA HIS A 349 -5.95 15.10 7.42
C HIS A 349 -5.57 14.73 5.97
N ALA A 350 -4.72 13.70 5.79
CA ALA A 350 -4.28 13.24 4.47
C ALA A 350 -5.46 12.76 3.60
N MET A 351 -6.46 12.10 4.20
CA MET A 351 -7.66 11.65 3.49
C MET A 351 -8.57 12.81 3.09
N ILE A 352 -8.78 13.80 3.97
CA ILE A 352 -9.52 15.03 3.63
C ILE A 352 -8.81 15.75 2.47
N THR A 353 -7.49 15.92 2.56
CA THR A 353 -6.67 16.57 1.52
C THR A 353 -6.81 15.85 0.17
N ARG A 354 -6.75 14.50 0.19
CA ARG A 354 -6.94 13.70 -1.01
C ARG A 354 -8.31 13.95 -1.65
N GLN A 355 -9.38 13.95 -0.87
CA GLN A 355 -10.74 14.15 -1.39
C GLN A 355 -10.93 15.55 -1.99
N ILE A 356 -10.51 16.60 -1.29
CA ILE A 356 -10.60 17.99 -1.80
C ILE A 356 -9.79 18.14 -3.10
N ARG A 357 -8.59 17.52 -3.20
CA ARG A 357 -7.79 17.52 -4.44
C ARG A 357 -8.50 16.84 -5.60
N LEU A 358 -9.15 15.70 -5.37
CA LEU A 358 -9.92 15.00 -6.40
C LEU A 358 -11.12 15.83 -6.86
N MET A 359 -11.83 16.49 -5.93
CA MET A 359 -12.93 17.40 -6.25
C MET A 359 -12.47 18.62 -7.04
N LEU A 360 -11.31 19.20 -6.72
CA LEU A 360 -10.71 20.32 -7.46
C LEU A 360 -10.41 19.93 -8.91
N GLN A 361 -9.78 18.78 -9.13
CA GLN A 361 -9.50 18.27 -10.47
C GLN A 361 -10.79 17.98 -11.24
N ALA A 362 -11.77 17.35 -10.58
CA ALA A 362 -13.09 17.11 -11.16
C ALA A 362 -13.77 18.41 -11.58
N LYS A 363 -13.66 19.47 -10.76
CA LYS A 363 -14.21 20.80 -11.05
C LYS A 363 -13.57 21.43 -12.29
N LEU A 364 -12.24 21.40 -12.36
CA LEU A 364 -11.47 21.94 -13.49
C LEU A 364 -11.84 21.24 -14.80
N LEU A 365 -11.81 19.91 -14.82
CA LEU A 365 -12.14 19.12 -16.01
C LEU A 365 -13.61 19.27 -16.43
N THR A 366 -14.54 19.44 -15.47
CA THR A 366 -15.95 19.68 -15.76
C THR A 366 -16.14 21.04 -16.40
N GLN A 367 -15.49 22.09 -15.90
CA GLN A 367 -15.55 23.44 -16.46
C GLN A 367 -14.96 23.52 -17.88
N GLN A 368 -13.94 22.75 -18.17
CA GLN A 368 -13.36 22.64 -19.51
C GLN A 368 -14.20 21.78 -20.48
N GLY A 369 -15.31 21.22 -20.03
CA GLY A 369 -16.21 20.40 -20.84
C GLY A 369 -15.83 18.93 -20.95
N GLY A 370 -14.66 18.51 -20.45
CA GLY A 370 -14.14 17.16 -20.61
C GLY A 370 -14.95 16.07 -19.89
N LEU A 371 -15.58 16.40 -18.75
CA LEU A 371 -16.35 15.47 -17.94
C LEU A 371 -17.81 15.84 -17.74
N SER A 372 -18.30 16.88 -18.39
CA SER A 372 -19.66 17.44 -18.19
C SER A 372 -20.77 16.40 -18.37
N ASN A 373 -20.60 15.50 -19.33
CA ASN A 373 -21.57 14.45 -19.64
C ASN A 373 -21.64 13.35 -18.58
N LEU A 374 -20.59 13.19 -17.77
CA LEU A 374 -20.48 12.12 -16.76
C LEU A 374 -21.14 12.47 -15.43
N VAL A 375 -21.29 13.76 -15.13
CA VAL A 375 -21.78 14.26 -13.82
C VAL A 375 -23.17 13.76 -13.47
N ARG A 376 -24.04 13.54 -14.48
CA ARG A 376 -25.45 13.16 -14.28
C ARG A 376 -25.72 11.66 -14.50
N MET A 377 -24.71 10.88 -14.85
CA MET A 377 -24.87 9.45 -15.12
C MET A 377 -25.06 8.68 -13.81
N ASP A 378 -25.83 7.61 -13.86
CA ASP A 378 -25.79 6.57 -12.82
C ASP A 378 -24.43 5.85 -12.85
N TYR A 379 -24.08 5.18 -11.76
CA TYR A 379 -22.77 4.57 -11.60
C TYR A 379 -22.42 3.54 -12.70
N LYS A 380 -23.40 2.72 -13.12
CA LYS A 380 -23.21 1.69 -14.15
C LYS A 380 -22.86 2.29 -15.51
N ASN A 381 -23.61 3.31 -15.93
CA ASN A 381 -23.35 4.02 -17.19
C ASN A 381 -22.08 4.85 -17.10
N PHE A 382 -21.81 5.45 -15.94
CA PHE A 382 -20.58 6.17 -15.65
C PHE A 382 -19.34 5.29 -15.84
N VAL A 383 -19.28 4.07 -15.27
CA VAL A 383 -18.13 3.15 -15.38
C VAL A 383 -17.80 2.85 -16.84
N ASN A 384 -18.83 2.63 -17.67
CA ASN A 384 -18.64 2.37 -19.10
C ASN A 384 -18.08 3.60 -19.85
N ALA A 385 -18.61 4.77 -19.56
CA ALA A 385 -18.17 6.02 -20.16
C ALA A 385 -16.75 6.40 -19.68
N TYR A 386 -16.45 6.22 -18.40
CA TYR A 386 -15.15 6.48 -17.80
C TYR A 386 -14.02 5.67 -18.44
N ARG A 387 -14.25 4.39 -18.72
CA ARG A 387 -13.26 3.51 -19.40
C ARG A 387 -12.92 3.95 -20.81
N ASN A 388 -13.78 4.72 -21.45
CA ASN A 388 -13.62 5.20 -22.81
C ASN A 388 -13.18 6.67 -22.89
N LEU A 389 -12.75 7.26 -21.77
CA LEU A 389 -12.24 8.64 -21.77
C LEU A 389 -10.96 8.77 -22.58
N PRO A 390 -10.80 9.89 -23.32
CA PRO A 390 -9.57 10.22 -24.01
C PRO A 390 -8.38 10.32 -23.04
N LYS A 391 -7.23 9.75 -23.44
CA LYS A 391 -6.01 9.78 -22.61
C LYS A 391 -5.49 11.20 -22.39
N GLU A 392 -5.72 12.08 -23.34
CA GLU A 392 -5.31 13.48 -23.35
C GLU A 392 -5.90 14.26 -22.14
N LEU A 393 -7.04 13.84 -21.60
CA LEU A 393 -7.60 14.41 -20.39
C LEU A 393 -6.78 14.05 -19.15
N SER A 394 -6.25 12.84 -19.10
CA SER A 394 -5.40 12.39 -18.00
C SER A 394 -4.02 13.08 -18.02
N ASP A 395 -3.53 13.43 -19.21
CA ASP A 395 -2.24 14.09 -19.39
C ASP A 395 -2.25 15.56 -18.93
N GLN A 396 -3.44 16.16 -18.75
CA GLN A 396 -3.60 17.49 -18.16
C GLN A 396 -3.50 17.50 -16.63
N LEU A 397 -3.47 16.35 -16.01
CA LEU A 397 -3.40 16.14 -14.56
C LEU A 397 -2.00 15.66 -14.16
N PRO A 398 -1.63 15.70 -12.86
CA PRO A 398 -0.34 15.20 -12.39
C PRO A 398 -0.01 13.81 -12.92
N ALA A 399 1.25 13.60 -13.32
CA ALA A 399 1.67 12.33 -13.90
C ALA A 399 1.57 11.15 -12.90
N ASP A 400 1.78 11.42 -11.62
CA ASP A 400 1.68 10.42 -10.55
C ASP A 400 0.23 9.93 -10.40
N ARG A 401 0.07 8.59 -10.46
CA ARG A 401 -1.22 7.91 -10.27
C ARG A 401 -1.90 8.31 -8.95
N LYS A 402 -1.13 8.50 -7.89
CA LYS A 402 -1.60 8.83 -6.55
C LYS A 402 -2.37 10.16 -6.51
N PHE A 403 -1.98 11.10 -7.36
CA PHE A 403 -2.49 12.47 -7.41
C PHE A 403 -3.37 12.76 -8.63
N ASN A 404 -3.50 11.85 -9.58
CA ASN A 404 -4.28 12.03 -10.80
C ASN A 404 -5.68 11.43 -10.64
N LEU A 405 -6.72 12.27 -10.79
CA LEU A 405 -8.13 11.86 -10.70
C LEU A 405 -8.45 10.72 -11.68
N LEU A 406 -8.04 10.86 -12.94
CA LEU A 406 -8.39 9.92 -14.01
C LEU A 406 -7.56 8.63 -14.01
N LYS A 407 -6.61 8.49 -13.08
CA LYS A 407 -5.88 7.25 -12.81
C LYS A 407 -6.40 6.52 -11.56
N GLN A 408 -7.44 7.07 -10.88
CA GLN A 408 -8.10 6.40 -9.76
C GLN A 408 -9.05 5.29 -10.26
N SER A 409 -9.56 4.49 -9.31
CA SER A 409 -10.70 3.60 -9.60
C SER A 409 -11.97 4.41 -9.91
N PRO A 410 -12.95 3.84 -10.64
CA PRO A 410 -14.13 4.60 -11.07
C PRO A 410 -14.94 5.25 -9.94
N TYR A 411 -15.04 4.60 -8.77
CA TYR A 411 -15.90 5.07 -7.69
C TYR A 411 -15.46 6.39 -7.05
N PRO A 412 -14.19 6.60 -6.63
CA PRO A 412 -13.71 7.91 -6.18
C PRO A 412 -13.88 9.03 -7.21
N VAL A 413 -13.75 8.72 -8.50
CA VAL A 413 -13.96 9.69 -9.57
C VAL A 413 -15.44 10.08 -9.67
N TYR A 414 -16.33 9.10 -9.59
CA TYR A 414 -17.77 9.29 -9.59
C TYR A 414 -18.24 10.16 -8.42
N LEU A 415 -17.73 9.88 -7.21
CA LEU A 415 -18.01 10.69 -6.03
C LEU A 415 -17.49 12.12 -6.18
N ALA A 416 -16.22 12.29 -6.56
CA ALA A 416 -15.63 13.61 -6.75
C ALA A 416 -16.40 14.45 -7.77
N LEU A 417 -16.88 13.84 -8.87
CA LEU A 417 -17.70 14.51 -9.86
C LEU A 417 -19.08 14.94 -9.34
N ARG A 418 -19.68 14.21 -8.43
CA ARG A 418 -20.96 14.56 -7.82
C ARG A 418 -20.81 15.63 -6.75
N GLN A 419 -19.80 15.47 -5.89
CA GLN A 419 -19.55 16.33 -4.74
C GLN A 419 -19.01 17.72 -5.13
N ASN A 420 -18.26 17.81 -6.24
CA ASN A 420 -17.71 19.09 -6.70
C ASN A 420 -18.77 20.15 -7.00
N ASN A 421 -20.02 19.75 -7.22
CA ASN A 421 -21.12 20.68 -7.45
C ASN A 421 -21.47 21.53 -6.22
N ASN A 422 -21.13 21.06 -5.04
CA ASN A 422 -21.39 21.74 -3.77
C ASN A 422 -20.36 22.85 -3.48
N PHE A 423 -19.34 22.98 -4.33
CA PHE A 423 -18.25 23.95 -4.18
C PHE A 423 -18.04 24.76 -5.46
N THR A 424 -17.67 26.01 -5.31
CA THR A 424 -17.08 26.80 -6.39
C THR A 424 -15.61 26.42 -6.56
N LEU A 425 -14.99 26.81 -7.68
CA LEU A 425 -13.56 26.61 -7.88
C LEU A 425 -12.75 27.34 -6.81
N GLN A 426 -13.15 28.60 -6.48
CA GLN A 426 -12.46 29.38 -5.46
C GLN A 426 -12.54 28.74 -4.09
N GLU A 427 -13.70 28.23 -3.67
CA GLU A 427 -13.83 27.51 -2.39
C GLU A 427 -12.92 26.29 -2.31
N LEU A 428 -12.71 25.55 -3.41
CA LEU A 428 -11.80 24.41 -3.44
C LEU A 428 -10.32 24.84 -3.38
N LEU A 429 -9.95 25.95 -3.99
CA LEU A 429 -8.62 26.54 -3.88
C LEU A 429 -8.35 27.03 -2.46
N ASP A 430 -9.29 27.77 -1.87
CA ASP A 430 -9.20 28.23 -0.48
C ASP A 430 -9.14 27.05 0.50
N ALA A 431 -9.87 25.95 0.21
CA ALA A 431 -9.80 24.72 0.99
C ALA A 431 -8.39 24.09 0.97
N MET A 432 -7.71 24.09 -0.19
CA MET A 432 -6.33 23.61 -0.29
C MET A 432 -5.35 24.44 0.55
N GLU A 433 -5.52 25.77 0.59
CA GLU A 433 -4.71 26.64 1.44
C GLU A 433 -4.95 26.40 2.94
N ARG A 434 -6.21 26.16 3.35
CA ARG A 434 -6.56 25.82 4.73
C ARG A 434 -5.97 24.46 5.14
N LEU A 435 -6.04 23.47 4.25
CA LEU A 435 -5.42 22.17 4.45
C LEU A 435 -3.90 22.28 4.63
N LEU A 436 -3.22 23.10 3.82
CA LEU A 436 -1.78 23.33 3.99
C LEU A 436 -1.46 23.96 5.36
N LYS A 437 -2.25 24.93 5.82
CA LYS A 437 -2.07 25.53 7.15
C LYS A 437 -2.27 24.51 8.25
N ALA A 438 -3.30 23.66 8.15
CA ALA A 438 -3.57 22.61 9.11
C ALA A 438 -2.46 21.56 9.12
N ASP A 439 -1.88 21.21 7.97
CA ASP A 439 -0.75 20.27 7.86
C ASP A 439 0.48 20.79 8.62
N ILE A 440 0.82 22.07 8.41
CA ILE A 440 1.92 22.73 9.15
C ILE A 440 1.63 22.71 10.65
N GLN A 441 0.41 23.04 11.07
CA GLN A 441 0.04 23.03 12.49
C GLN A 441 0.11 21.64 13.12
N LEU A 442 -0.37 20.61 12.43
CA LEU A 442 -0.32 19.22 12.90
C LEU A 442 1.11 18.70 13.10
N LYS A 443 2.07 19.21 12.30
CA LYS A 443 3.47 18.79 12.34
C LYS A 443 4.36 19.64 13.25
N SER A 444 4.03 20.91 13.44
CA SER A 444 4.93 21.88 14.10
C SER A 444 4.38 22.50 15.39
N SER A 445 3.09 22.32 15.73
CA SER A 445 2.50 22.98 16.88
C SER A 445 2.32 22.02 18.07
N GLN A 446 2.30 22.62 19.30
CA GLN A 446 1.95 21.90 20.53
C GLN A 446 0.44 21.86 20.81
N PHE A 447 -0.40 22.33 19.86
CA PHE A 447 -1.84 22.30 19.99
C PHE A 447 -2.37 20.86 19.87
N ASN A 448 -3.52 20.61 20.51
CA ASN A 448 -4.20 19.33 20.38
C ASN A 448 -4.57 19.07 18.90
N PRO A 449 -4.09 18.00 18.29
CA PRO A 449 -4.35 17.67 16.88
C PRO A 449 -5.85 17.57 16.55
N GLY A 450 -6.68 17.10 17.50
CA GLY A 450 -8.13 17.03 17.33
C GLY A 450 -8.75 18.41 17.11
N LEU A 451 -8.35 19.41 17.92
CA LEU A 451 -8.84 20.79 17.77
C LEU A 451 -8.44 21.43 16.44
N ILE A 452 -7.23 21.11 15.94
CA ILE A 452 -6.79 21.58 14.62
C ILE A 452 -7.72 21.03 13.53
N LEU A 453 -8.07 19.75 13.60
CA LEU A 453 -8.98 19.12 12.64
C LEU A 453 -10.41 19.63 12.78
N GLU A 454 -10.90 19.85 13.99
CA GLU A 454 -12.22 20.46 14.22
C GLU A 454 -12.31 21.86 13.58
N GLN A 455 -11.31 22.71 13.83
CA GLN A 455 -11.24 24.03 13.21
C GLN A 455 -11.22 23.93 11.69
N LEU A 456 -10.40 23.05 11.14
CA LEU A 456 -10.31 22.81 9.70
C LEU A 456 -11.69 22.44 9.12
N ILE A 457 -12.41 21.50 9.76
CA ILE A 457 -13.74 21.06 9.31
C ILE A 457 -14.75 22.21 9.35
N VAL A 458 -14.74 23.01 10.43
CA VAL A 458 -15.61 24.20 10.52
C VAL A 458 -15.35 25.14 9.34
N GLU A 459 -14.08 25.39 9.02
CA GLU A 459 -13.71 26.26 7.91
C GLU A 459 -14.07 25.67 6.53
N LEU A 460 -13.96 24.34 6.33
CA LEU A 460 -14.30 23.67 5.08
C LEU A 460 -15.81 23.59 4.85
N CYS A 461 -16.61 23.46 5.91
CA CYS A 461 -18.06 23.39 5.85
C CYS A 461 -18.72 24.77 5.85
N ALA A 462 -18.01 25.83 6.22
CA ALA A 462 -18.55 27.19 6.19
C ALA A 462 -19.03 27.54 4.77
N ARG A 463 -20.24 28.07 4.67
CA ARG A 463 -20.74 28.65 3.44
C ARG A 463 -20.08 30.03 3.29
N GLY A 464 -19.30 30.22 2.22
CA GLY A 464 -18.76 31.50 1.86
C GLY A 464 -19.83 32.50 1.46
#